data_4db9a39e83522884d9dd1259d36ab787
#
_entry.id   4db9a39e83522884d9dd1259d36ab787
#
_cell.length_a   1.000
_cell.length_b   1.000
_cell.length_c   1.000
_cell.angle_alpha   90.00
_cell.angle_beta   90.00
_cell.angle_gamma   90.00
#
_symmetry.space_group_name_H-M   'P 1'
#
loop_
_entity.id
_entity.type
_entity.pdbx_description
1 polymer ?
#
loop_
_entity_poly.entity_id
_entity_poly.type
_entity_poly.pdbx_seq_one_letter_code
_entity_poly.pdbx_strand_id
1 'polypeptide(L)'
;GGLEEPKVPITPENSAIHGITNDMVKGQRFDEAALKALCSEAALFVAHNAAFDKPFMLRRFPWLEKSIWACTFRELPWTQENYSGRKLEYLLSDCGYFHGAHRAVEDCNALVHVLAQPLKTSQRMPFQVLFDSANESIYQIAALKAPFEKKDFLKSKGFRWNADDRVWEFEAVG
;
A
#
# COMPACT_ATOMS: atom_id res chain seq x y z
N GLY A 1 -8.80 -1.70 16.41
CA GLY A 1 -9.22 -0.55 15.59
C GLY A 1 -9.79 0.56 16.47
N GLY A 2 -9.86 1.78 15.93
CA GLY A 2 -10.42 2.94 16.61
C GLY A 2 -10.88 3.99 15.60
N LEU A 3 -11.60 4.98 16.10
CA LEU A 3 -12.02 6.16 15.34
C LEU A 3 -11.27 7.37 15.87
N GLU A 4 -11.09 8.38 15.02
CA GLU A 4 -10.55 9.68 15.39
C GLU A 4 -11.40 10.78 14.76
N GLU A 5 -11.69 11.81 15.51
CA GLU A 5 -12.41 12.98 15.01
C GLU A 5 -11.53 13.73 13.99
N PRO A 6 -11.95 13.86 12.73
CA PRO A 6 -11.17 14.57 11.73
C PRO A 6 -11.25 16.09 11.94
N LYS A 7 -10.20 16.81 11.46
CA LYS A 7 -10.18 18.29 11.51
C LYS A 7 -11.23 18.95 10.61
N VAL A 8 -11.69 18.23 9.59
CA VAL A 8 -12.73 18.67 8.65
C VAL A 8 -13.90 17.71 8.77
N PRO A 9 -15.14 18.19 8.86
CA PRO A 9 -16.31 17.33 8.97
C PRO A 9 -16.39 16.30 7.83
N ILE A 10 -16.85 15.09 8.17
CA ILE A 10 -17.11 14.04 7.19
C ILE A 10 -18.33 14.46 6.35
N THR A 11 -18.19 14.44 5.03
CA THR A 11 -19.30 14.77 4.14
C THR A 11 -20.34 13.64 4.09
N PRO A 12 -21.61 13.97 3.76
CA PRO A 12 -22.65 12.95 3.62
C PRO A 12 -22.30 11.85 2.60
N GLU A 13 -21.62 12.23 1.52
CA GLU A 13 -21.19 11.29 0.46
C GLU A 13 -20.17 10.28 1.01
N ASN A 14 -19.20 10.76 1.79
CA ASN A 14 -18.22 9.88 2.41
C ASN A 14 -18.88 8.99 3.48
N SER A 15 -19.78 9.55 4.29
CA SER A 15 -20.54 8.76 5.26
C SER A 15 -21.37 7.66 4.60
N ALA A 16 -21.91 7.91 3.42
CA ALA A 16 -22.68 6.90 2.65
C ALA A 16 -21.76 5.73 2.18
N ILE A 17 -20.48 5.99 1.93
CA ILE A 17 -19.52 4.96 1.48
C ILE A 17 -19.09 4.04 2.64
N HIS A 18 -18.61 4.64 3.75
CA HIS A 18 -17.97 3.86 4.84
C HIS A 18 -18.83 3.74 6.11
N GLY A 19 -20.02 4.36 6.14
CA GLY A 19 -20.96 4.28 7.26
C GLY A 19 -20.55 5.04 8.53
N ILE A 20 -19.48 5.85 8.50
CA ILE A 20 -19.00 6.61 9.65
C ILE A 20 -19.55 8.03 9.56
N THR A 21 -20.22 8.48 10.64
CA THR A 21 -20.80 9.81 10.73
C THR A 21 -19.99 10.73 11.65
N ASN A 22 -20.23 12.06 11.55
CA ASN A 22 -19.57 13.02 12.43
C ASN A 22 -19.88 12.75 13.92
N ASP A 23 -21.10 12.31 14.23
CA ASP A 23 -21.48 11.97 15.62
C ASP A 23 -20.70 10.78 16.18
N MET A 24 -20.40 9.77 15.33
CA MET A 24 -19.62 8.61 15.72
C MET A 24 -18.18 8.94 16.06
N VAL A 25 -17.60 9.93 15.42
CA VAL A 25 -16.19 10.31 15.61
C VAL A 25 -15.99 11.43 16.63
N LYS A 26 -17.06 12.10 17.03
CA LYS A 26 -17.01 13.26 17.91
C LYS A 26 -16.31 12.93 19.24
N GLY A 27 -15.25 13.68 19.54
CA GLY A 27 -14.41 13.48 20.73
C GLY A 27 -13.54 12.23 20.69
N GLN A 28 -13.60 11.41 19.65
CA GLN A 28 -12.79 10.22 19.52
C GLN A 28 -11.34 10.54 19.17
N ARG A 29 -10.41 9.83 19.76
CA ARG A 29 -8.97 9.94 19.48
C ARG A 29 -8.32 8.58 19.55
N PHE A 30 -7.32 8.35 18.72
CA PHE A 30 -6.47 7.16 18.86
C PHE A 30 -5.68 7.23 20.18
N ASP A 31 -5.59 6.10 20.85
CA ASP A 31 -4.55 5.87 21.86
C ASP A 31 -3.20 5.73 21.14
N GLU A 32 -2.51 6.87 21.01
CA GLU A 32 -1.25 6.94 20.27
C GLU A 32 -0.13 6.15 20.95
N ALA A 33 -0.16 6.03 22.29
CA ALA A 33 0.82 5.27 23.03
C ALA A 33 0.66 3.76 22.76
N ALA A 34 -0.57 3.26 22.82
CA ALA A 34 -0.87 1.87 22.50
C ALA A 34 -0.58 1.56 21.02
N LEU A 35 -0.92 2.47 20.11
CA LEU A 35 -0.62 2.32 18.68
C LEU A 35 0.89 2.26 18.44
N LYS A 36 1.66 3.15 19.07
CA LYS A 36 3.11 3.18 18.94
C LYS A 36 3.75 1.92 19.51
N ALA A 37 3.28 1.42 20.65
CA ALA A 37 3.74 0.16 21.24
C ALA A 37 3.49 -1.02 20.28
N LEU A 38 2.28 -1.12 19.71
CA LEU A 38 1.94 -2.16 18.74
C LEU A 38 2.83 -2.08 17.50
N CYS A 39 3.03 -0.89 16.95
CA CYS A 39 3.80 -0.68 15.74
C CYS A 39 5.33 -0.85 15.95
N SER A 40 5.83 -0.68 17.18
CA SER A 40 7.27 -0.83 17.47
C SER A 40 7.80 -2.24 17.29
N GLU A 41 6.92 -3.24 17.36
CA GLU A 41 7.25 -4.66 17.14
C GLU A 41 7.08 -5.09 15.68
N ALA A 42 6.51 -4.23 14.83
CA ALA A 42 6.24 -4.56 13.45
C ALA A 42 7.53 -4.49 12.60
N ALA A 43 7.90 -5.62 12.01
CA ALA A 43 9.01 -5.69 11.04
C ALA A 43 8.62 -5.11 9.69
N LEU A 44 7.35 -5.14 9.32
CA LEU A 44 6.83 -4.75 8.02
C LEU A 44 5.40 -4.20 8.14
N PHE A 45 5.13 -3.08 7.50
CA PHE A 45 3.78 -2.55 7.29
C PHE A 45 3.29 -2.96 5.90
N VAL A 46 2.17 -3.62 5.84
CA VAL A 46 1.58 -4.07 4.59
C VAL A 46 0.29 -3.31 4.32
N ALA A 47 0.17 -2.74 3.13
CA ALA A 47 -1.06 -2.09 2.70
C ALA A 47 -1.44 -2.53 1.27
N HIS A 48 -2.74 -2.50 0.98
CA HIS A 48 -3.24 -2.69 -0.37
C HIS A 48 -3.35 -1.33 -1.08
N ASN A 49 -2.44 -1.06 -2.00
CA ASN A 49 -2.20 0.27 -2.60
C ASN A 49 -1.55 1.27 -1.61
N ALA A 50 -0.43 0.87 -1.01
CA ALA A 50 0.31 1.65 -0.01
C ALA A 50 0.61 3.11 -0.42
N ALA A 51 0.65 3.42 -1.71
CA ALA A 51 0.80 4.78 -2.22
C ALA A 51 -0.35 5.72 -1.77
N PHE A 52 -1.52 5.17 -1.44
CA PHE A 52 -2.64 5.92 -0.87
C PHE A 52 -2.51 6.02 0.66
N ASP A 53 -2.35 4.91 1.36
CA ASP A 53 -2.43 4.85 2.83
C ASP A 53 -1.20 5.44 3.52
N LYS A 54 0.00 5.13 3.01
CA LYS A 54 1.28 5.54 3.62
C LYS A 54 1.40 7.05 3.83
N PRO A 55 1.07 7.95 2.87
CA PRO A 55 1.15 9.40 3.09
C PRO A 55 0.22 9.89 4.20
N PHE A 56 -0.97 9.31 4.35
CA PHE A 56 -1.90 9.67 5.44
C PHE A 56 -1.33 9.23 6.79
N MET A 57 -0.83 8.00 6.87
CA MET A 57 -0.21 7.46 8.08
C MET A 57 1.02 8.28 8.50
N LEU A 58 1.91 8.61 7.58
CA LEU A 58 3.11 9.40 7.89
C LEU A 58 2.77 10.84 8.29
N ARG A 59 1.74 11.45 7.70
CA ARG A 59 1.28 12.79 8.10
C ARG A 59 0.70 12.78 9.51
N ARG A 60 -0.04 11.75 9.87
CA ARG A 60 -0.67 11.63 11.20
C ARG A 60 0.31 11.13 12.25
N PHE A 61 1.21 10.22 11.88
CA PHE A 61 2.16 9.53 12.73
C PHE A 61 3.58 9.61 12.16
N PRO A 62 4.26 10.78 12.25
CA PRO A 62 5.60 10.99 11.65
C PRO A 62 6.67 9.99 12.15
N TRP A 63 6.47 9.41 13.34
CA TRP A 63 7.35 8.39 13.90
C TRP A 63 7.38 7.08 13.10
N LEU A 64 6.45 6.88 12.14
CA LEU A 64 6.46 5.77 11.17
C LEU A 64 7.37 6.02 9.95
N GLU A 65 8.05 7.15 9.84
CA GLU A 65 8.83 7.52 8.65
C GLU A 65 9.91 6.49 8.30
N LYS A 66 10.52 5.88 9.33
CA LYS A 66 11.56 4.85 9.16
C LYS A 66 11.03 3.43 9.04
N SER A 67 9.72 3.25 9.04
CA SER A 67 9.11 1.93 8.94
C SER A 67 9.20 1.39 7.52
N ILE A 68 9.41 0.09 7.40
CA ILE A 68 9.43 -0.61 6.11
C ILE A 68 7.99 -0.88 5.69
N TRP A 69 7.66 -0.57 4.45
CA TRP A 69 6.32 -0.74 3.87
C TRP A 69 6.36 -1.63 2.64
N ALA A 70 5.38 -2.50 2.52
CA ALA A 70 5.13 -3.31 1.33
C ALA A 70 3.73 -3.06 0.78
N CYS A 71 3.60 -3.16 -0.53
CA CYS A 71 2.36 -2.89 -1.26
C CYS A 71 1.86 -4.14 -1.97
N THR A 72 0.82 -4.76 -1.46
CA THR A 72 0.25 -5.97 -2.07
C THR A 72 -0.27 -5.74 -3.49
N PHE A 73 -0.73 -4.53 -3.81
CA PHE A 73 -1.23 -4.18 -5.14
C PHE A 73 -0.13 -4.12 -6.21
N ARG A 74 1.10 -3.71 -5.82
CA ARG A 74 2.20 -3.47 -6.77
C ARG A 74 3.27 -4.54 -6.77
N GLU A 75 3.57 -5.10 -5.60
CA GLU A 75 4.74 -5.97 -5.40
C GLU A 75 4.41 -7.45 -5.56
N LEU A 76 3.12 -7.82 -5.50
CA LEU A 76 2.71 -9.20 -5.77
C LEU A 76 2.37 -9.40 -7.25
N PRO A 77 2.85 -10.49 -7.86
CA PRO A 77 2.71 -10.75 -9.30
C PRO A 77 1.34 -11.37 -9.64
N TRP A 78 0.24 -10.73 -9.23
CA TRP A 78 -1.11 -11.26 -9.32
C TRP A 78 -1.50 -11.79 -10.71
N THR A 79 -1.11 -11.08 -11.77
CA THR A 79 -1.41 -11.49 -13.14
C THR A 79 -0.64 -12.74 -13.55
N GLN A 80 0.64 -12.83 -13.15
CA GLN A 80 1.49 -13.99 -13.40
C GLN A 80 1.03 -15.22 -12.59
N GLU A 81 0.38 -14.96 -11.47
CA GLU A 81 -0.21 -15.96 -10.59
C GLU A 81 -1.66 -16.34 -10.96
N ASN A 82 -2.15 -15.90 -12.13
CA ASN A 82 -3.48 -16.21 -12.65
C ASN A 82 -4.64 -15.71 -11.77
N TYR A 83 -4.49 -14.56 -11.13
CA TYR A 83 -5.60 -13.86 -10.50
C TYR A 83 -6.35 -12.98 -11.49
N SER A 84 -7.67 -12.83 -11.32
CA SER A 84 -8.56 -12.07 -12.21
C SER A 84 -8.27 -10.58 -12.23
N GLY A 85 -7.58 -10.06 -11.21
CA GLY A 85 -7.20 -8.66 -11.10
C GLY A 85 -6.42 -8.40 -9.83
N ARG A 86 -6.05 -7.12 -9.64
CA ARG A 86 -5.23 -6.67 -8.49
C ARG A 86 -6.07 -6.03 -7.39
N LYS A 87 -7.33 -5.67 -7.66
CA LYS A 87 -8.20 -5.08 -6.63
C LYS A 87 -8.59 -6.13 -5.61
N LEU A 88 -8.73 -5.72 -4.34
CA LEU A 88 -9.01 -6.62 -3.24
C LEU A 88 -10.26 -7.47 -3.48
N GLU A 89 -11.30 -6.89 -4.06
CA GLU A 89 -12.55 -7.59 -4.42
C GLU A 89 -12.32 -8.77 -5.36
N TYR A 90 -11.45 -8.61 -6.37
CA TYR A 90 -11.13 -9.71 -7.30
C TYR A 90 -10.27 -10.77 -6.64
N LEU A 91 -9.29 -10.35 -5.83
CA LEU A 91 -8.43 -11.29 -5.10
C LEU A 91 -9.25 -12.15 -4.14
N LEU A 92 -10.22 -11.55 -3.44
CA LEU A 92 -11.12 -12.27 -2.54
C LEU A 92 -12.02 -13.23 -3.29
N SER A 93 -12.64 -12.77 -4.38
CA SER A 93 -13.47 -13.63 -5.25
C SER A 93 -12.67 -14.83 -5.75
N ASP A 94 -11.43 -14.61 -6.17
CA ASP A 94 -10.52 -15.65 -6.61
C ASP A 94 -10.12 -16.65 -5.51
N CYS A 95 -10.19 -16.21 -4.25
CA CYS A 95 -10.01 -17.06 -3.06
C CYS A 95 -11.32 -17.69 -2.57
N GLY A 96 -12.45 -17.46 -3.27
CA GLY A 96 -13.76 -17.96 -2.86
C GLY A 96 -14.36 -17.24 -1.65
N TYR A 97 -13.92 -16.00 -1.37
CA TYR A 97 -14.33 -15.20 -0.22
C TYR A 97 -15.07 -13.93 -0.65
N PHE A 98 -16.14 -13.60 0.06
CA PHE A 98 -16.92 -12.38 -0.17
C PHE A 98 -16.99 -11.59 1.13
N HIS A 99 -16.79 -10.28 1.07
CA HIS A 99 -16.92 -9.40 2.23
C HIS A 99 -17.71 -8.14 1.88
N GLY A 100 -18.26 -7.49 2.90
CA GLY A 100 -18.85 -6.15 2.76
C GLY A 100 -17.71 -5.13 2.69
N ALA A 101 -17.45 -4.59 1.50
CA ALA A 101 -16.38 -3.61 1.28
C ALA A 101 -16.59 -2.28 2.05
N HIS A 102 -15.50 -1.49 2.19
CA HIS A 102 -15.47 -0.10 2.66
C HIS A 102 -15.42 0.13 4.17
N ARG A 103 -15.08 -0.89 4.95
CA ARG A 103 -14.67 -0.72 6.35
C ARG A 103 -13.23 -1.15 6.52
N ALA A 104 -12.36 -0.23 6.94
CA ALA A 104 -10.91 -0.46 7.01
C ALA A 104 -10.51 -1.74 7.77
N VAL A 105 -11.20 -2.07 8.86
CA VAL A 105 -10.91 -3.30 9.62
C VAL A 105 -11.31 -4.55 8.84
N GLU A 106 -12.45 -4.51 8.14
CA GLU A 106 -12.92 -5.61 7.30
C GLU A 106 -12.01 -5.80 6.10
N ASP A 107 -11.59 -4.70 5.46
CA ASP A 107 -10.64 -4.73 4.33
C ASP A 107 -9.27 -5.25 4.77
N CYS A 108 -8.78 -4.88 5.97
CA CYS A 108 -7.56 -5.45 6.55
C CYS A 108 -7.68 -6.95 6.80
N ASN A 109 -8.79 -7.42 7.40
CA ASN A 109 -9.03 -8.83 7.63
C ASN A 109 -9.13 -9.62 6.33
N ALA A 110 -9.81 -9.06 5.33
CA ALA A 110 -9.91 -9.61 4.00
C ALA A 110 -8.52 -9.74 3.34
N LEU A 111 -7.68 -8.72 3.47
CA LEU A 111 -6.31 -8.76 2.98
C LEU A 111 -5.48 -9.84 3.69
N VAL A 112 -5.59 -9.96 5.01
CA VAL A 112 -4.93 -11.03 5.77
C VAL A 112 -5.36 -12.41 5.26
N HIS A 113 -6.67 -12.59 4.96
CA HIS A 113 -7.17 -13.83 4.41
C HIS A 113 -6.52 -14.18 3.06
N VAL A 114 -6.41 -13.21 2.16
CA VAL A 114 -5.73 -13.39 0.86
C VAL A 114 -4.25 -13.73 1.05
N LEU A 115 -3.56 -13.04 1.96
CA LEU A 115 -2.13 -13.23 2.21
C LEU A 115 -1.82 -14.56 2.93
N ALA A 116 -2.82 -15.17 3.57
CA ALA A 116 -2.72 -16.49 4.21
C ALA A 116 -2.88 -17.66 3.22
N GLN A 117 -3.28 -17.39 1.97
CA GLN A 117 -3.40 -18.41 0.93
C GLN A 117 -2.14 -18.44 0.07
N PRO A 118 -1.63 -19.62 -0.33
CA PRO A 118 -0.53 -19.70 -1.28
C PRO A 118 -0.96 -19.14 -2.64
N LEU A 119 -0.04 -18.50 -3.34
CA LEU A 119 -0.23 -18.04 -4.71
C LEU A 119 -0.59 -19.20 -5.65
N LYS A 120 -1.49 -18.96 -6.60
CA LYS A 120 -2.11 -20.03 -7.41
C LYS A 120 -1.12 -20.83 -8.25
N THR A 121 -0.11 -20.19 -8.80
CA THR A 121 0.86 -20.84 -9.72
C THR A 121 2.14 -21.22 -8.99
N SER A 122 2.80 -20.29 -8.32
CA SER A 122 4.10 -20.52 -7.68
C SER A 122 4.00 -21.27 -6.36
N GLN A 123 2.81 -21.34 -5.77
CA GLN A 123 2.55 -21.89 -4.43
C GLN A 123 3.35 -21.21 -3.30
N ARG A 124 3.99 -20.07 -3.57
CA ARG A 124 4.68 -19.29 -2.56
C ARG A 124 3.64 -18.55 -1.70
N MET A 125 3.99 -18.32 -0.45
CA MET A 125 3.16 -17.48 0.43
C MET A 125 3.32 -16.01 0.02
N PRO A 126 2.22 -15.26 -0.23
CA PRO A 126 2.28 -13.84 -0.60
C PRO A 126 3.07 -13.00 0.40
N PHE A 127 2.92 -13.26 1.69
CA PHE A 127 3.64 -12.54 2.73
C PHE A 127 5.16 -12.74 2.60
N GLN A 128 5.63 -13.96 2.26
CA GLN A 128 7.05 -14.22 2.04
C GLN A 128 7.58 -13.43 0.83
N VAL A 129 6.80 -13.36 -0.24
CA VAL A 129 7.17 -12.57 -1.43
C VAL A 129 7.31 -11.08 -1.08
N LEU A 130 6.36 -10.54 -0.30
CA LEU A 130 6.41 -9.15 0.17
C LEU A 130 7.60 -8.89 1.10
N PHE A 131 7.88 -9.83 2.00
CA PHE A 131 8.99 -9.70 2.93
C PHE A 131 10.34 -9.74 2.21
N ASP A 132 10.49 -10.64 1.24
CA ASP A 132 11.67 -10.72 0.40
C ASP A 132 11.85 -9.40 -0.37
N SER A 133 10.81 -8.92 -1.06
CA SER A 133 10.81 -7.64 -1.80
C SER A 133 11.15 -6.46 -0.90
N ALA A 134 10.59 -6.39 0.30
CA ALA A 134 10.84 -5.29 1.24
C ALA A 134 12.29 -5.27 1.78
N ASN A 135 12.97 -6.41 1.75
CA ASN A 135 14.37 -6.53 2.17
C ASN A 135 15.37 -6.45 1.00
N GLU A 136 14.89 -6.42 -0.24
CA GLU A 136 15.74 -6.21 -1.40
C GLU A 136 16.24 -4.76 -1.45
N SER A 137 17.49 -4.59 -1.85
CA SER A 137 18.05 -3.25 -2.04
C SER A 137 17.48 -2.61 -3.29
N ILE A 138 16.76 -1.50 -3.12
CA ILE A 138 16.28 -0.70 -4.26
C ILE A 138 17.34 0.34 -4.60
N TYR A 139 17.84 0.30 -5.81
CA TYR A 139 18.77 1.28 -6.33
C TYR A 139 18.03 2.28 -7.21
N GLN A 140 18.11 3.56 -6.87
CA GLN A 140 17.61 4.62 -7.73
C GLN A 140 18.70 5.03 -8.71
N ILE A 141 18.53 4.70 -9.97
CA ILE A 141 19.47 5.02 -11.04
C ILE A 141 19.02 6.29 -11.74
N ALA A 142 19.85 7.32 -11.72
CA ALA A 142 19.57 8.58 -12.36
C ALA A 142 20.42 8.75 -13.63
N ALA A 143 19.80 8.99 -14.77
CA ALA A 143 20.49 9.30 -16.03
C ALA A 143 20.82 10.80 -16.06
N LEU A 144 21.94 11.16 -15.44
CA LEU A 144 22.39 12.54 -15.32
C LEU A 144 22.78 13.12 -16.71
N LYS A 145 22.30 14.36 -16.96
CA LYS A 145 22.61 15.11 -18.21
C LYS A 145 22.25 14.34 -19.50
N ALA A 146 21.26 13.46 -19.45
CA ALA A 146 20.84 12.73 -20.62
C ALA A 146 20.32 13.70 -21.71
N PRO A 147 20.83 13.63 -22.96
CA PRO A 147 20.37 14.47 -24.06
C PRO A 147 18.88 14.20 -24.34
N PHE A 148 18.14 15.23 -24.75
CA PHE A 148 16.71 15.13 -25.04
C PHE A 148 16.38 14.05 -26.08
N GLU A 149 17.25 13.84 -27.04
CA GLU A 149 17.11 12.84 -28.13
C GLU A 149 17.09 11.39 -27.58
N LYS A 150 17.60 11.17 -26.36
CA LYS A 150 17.60 9.86 -25.69
C LYS A 150 16.30 9.55 -24.91
N LYS A 151 15.32 10.47 -24.90
CA LYS A 151 14.08 10.32 -24.12
C LYS A 151 13.33 9.01 -24.42
N ASP A 152 13.19 8.67 -25.71
CA ASP A 152 12.41 7.48 -26.09
C ASP A 152 13.18 6.19 -25.80
N PHE A 153 14.50 6.22 -25.92
CA PHE A 153 15.35 5.12 -25.46
C PHE A 153 15.24 4.91 -23.96
N LEU A 154 15.34 5.98 -23.15
CA LEU A 154 15.20 5.89 -21.69
C LEU A 154 13.83 5.37 -21.29
N LYS A 155 12.76 5.88 -21.90
CA LYS A 155 11.40 5.37 -21.70
C LYS A 155 11.29 3.87 -22.02
N SER A 156 11.88 3.42 -23.12
CA SER A 156 11.86 2.01 -23.51
C SER A 156 12.61 1.11 -22.52
N LYS A 157 13.52 1.69 -21.72
CA LYS A 157 14.26 1.03 -20.65
C LYS A 157 13.58 1.16 -19.27
N GLY A 158 12.37 1.75 -19.20
CA GLY A 158 11.60 1.88 -17.98
C GLY A 158 11.90 3.14 -17.16
N PHE A 159 12.79 4.02 -17.64
CA PHE A 159 13.04 5.29 -16.97
C PHE A 159 11.81 6.20 -17.00
N ARG A 160 11.59 6.92 -15.92
CA ARG A 160 10.55 7.94 -15.77
C ARG A 160 11.19 9.30 -15.58
N TRP A 161 10.57 10.34 -16.14
CA TRP A 161 11.04 11.71 -15.96
C TRP A 161 10.61 12.25 -14.60
N ASN A 162 11.56 12.63 -13.77
CA ASN A 162 11.34 13.40 -12.55
C ASN A 162 11.47 14.89 -12.89
N ALA A 163 10.35 15.62 -12.81
CA ALA A 163 10.29 17.02 -13.18
C ALA A 163 10.93 17.93 -12.13
N ASP A 164 10.93 17.53 -10.88
CA ASP A 164 11.47 18.31 -9.76
C ASP A 164 13.00 18.34 -9.82
N ASP A 165 13.61 17.18 -10.00
CA ASP A 165 15.06 17.01 -10.12
C ASP A 165 15.58 17.14 -11.56
N ARG A 166 14.67 17.24 -12.54
CA ARG A 166 14.97 17.34 -13.99
C ARG A 166 15.88 16.23 -14.49
N VAL A 167 15.57 15.00 -14.10
CA VAL A 167 16.37 13.82 -14.39
C VAL A 167 15.47 12.64 -14.77
N TRP A 168 15.99 11.74 -15.59
CA TRP A 168 15.37 10.44 -15.84
C TRP A 168 15.79 9.46 -14.76
N GLU A 169 14.83 8.82 -14.11
CA GLU A 169 15.04 7.89 -13.01
C GLU A 169 14.48 6.51 -13.33
N PHE A 170 15.17 5.50 -12.82
CA PHE A 170 14.78 4.10 -12.89
C PHE A 170 15.08 3.43 -11.55
N GLU A 171 14.12 2.68 -11.03
CA GLU A 171 14.32 1.87 -9.84
C GLU A 171 14.74 0.46 -10.26
N ALA A 172 15.92 0.04 -9.83
CA ALA A 172 16.43 -1.31 -10.00
C ALA A 172 16.44 -2.04 -8.65
N VAL A 173 16.05 -3.29 -8.68
CA VAL A 173 16.18 -4.21 -7.55
C VAL A 173 17.49 -4.97 -7.69
N GLY A 174 18.29 -5.02 -6.62
CA GLY A 174 19.62 -5.65 -6.60
C GLY A 174 19.64 -7.03 -6.01
#